data_2a5265c7e10be9d7b44f08fc8854083b
#
_entry.id   2a5265c7e10be9d7b44f08fc8854083b
#
_cell.length_a   1.000
_cell.length_b   1.000
_cell.length_c   1.000
_cell.angle_alpha   90.00
_cell.angle_beta   90.00
_cell.angle_gamma   90.00
#
_symmetry.space_group_name_H-M   'P 1'
#
loop_
_entity.id
_entity.type
_entity.pdbx_description
1 polymer ?
#
loop_
_entity_poly.entity_id
_entity_poly.type
_entity_poly.pdbx_seq_one_letter_code
_entity_poly.pdbx_strand_id
1 'polypeptide(L)'
;LLYFMFCGIMAICQNIIGVSLAKILNIQPLLGLTAGSMSMEGGHGNAAAYGKTIQDMGIDSAVTAALAAATLGLVFGGLIGGPVVKYLIKRYNLTPEHRDESYKNYGEVEYNQSLHNKFKPTQIFFIQFTILVFCMALGTYIGDTFTHMTGVNIPMYVGSMFVAVIIRNVSEFAGLNIVDLKINDQIGDISLGIFLSLALMSIQLTEIYSLAIPLIIIVLIQVVFMVLFSIFVLFRGLGKDYDAAVMVGGFIGHGLGATPNAMANLDVITKKYGSSPKAYLVVPIVGAFLIDLIGVIIVMSFIQFFS
;
A
#
# COMPACT_ATOMS: atom_id res chain seq x y z
N LEU A 1 -13.76 -11.12 -3.12
CA LEU A 1 -14.63 -10.10 -2.55
C LEU A 1 -14.48 -10.02 -1.02
N LEU A 2 -14.63 -11.14 -0.28
CA LEU A 2 -14.58 -11.16 1.19
C LEU A 2 -13.27 -10.60 1.76
N TYR A 3 -12.12 -10.99 1.20
CA TYR A 3 -10.80 -10.47 1.59
C TYR A 3 -10.71 -8.95 1.38
N PHE A 4 -11.21 -8.47 0.25
CA PHE A 4 -11.29 -7.03 -0.05
C PHE A 4 -12.16 -6.25 0.97
N MET A 5 -13.30 -6.81 1.37
CA MET A 5 -14.12 -6.20 2.42
C MET A 5 -13.36 -6.07 3.75
N PHE A 6 -12.59 -7.09 4.13
CA PHE A 6 -11.77 -7.03 5.35
C PHE A 6 -10.66 -5.99 5.25
N CYS A 7 -10.06 -5.79 4.07
CA CYS A 7 -9.09 -4.72 3.86
C CYS A 7 -9.75 -3.35 4.05
N GLY A 8 -10.91 -3.10 3.46
CA GLY A 8 -11.63 -1.84 3.64
C GLY A 8 -12.06 -1.57 5.08
N ILE A 9 -12.53 -2.60 5.79
CA ILE A 9 -12.85 -2.49 7.23
C ILE A 9 -11.59 -2.15 8.03
N MET A 10 -10.46 -2.79 7.73
CA MET A 10 -9.19 -2.52 8.39
C MET A 10 -8.75 -1.08 8.16
N ALA A 11 -8.81 -0.57 6.93
CA ALA A 11 -8.47 0.82 6.61
C ALA A 11 -9.29 1.83 7.44
N ILE A 12 -10.61 1.61 7.54
CA ILE A 12 -11.47 2.44 8.37
C ILE A 12 -11.08 2.35 9.85
N CYS A 13 -10.88 1.14 10.37
CA CYS A 13 -10.48 0.93 11.76
C CYS A 13 -9.13 1.60 12.07
N GLN A 14 -8.15 1.48 11.19
CA GLN A 14 -6.85 2.12 11.36
C GLN A 14 -6.98 3.65 11.44
N ASN A 15 -7.79 4.25 10.59
CA ASN A 15 -8.02 5.70 10.62
C ASN A 15 -8.75 6.14 11.90
N ILE A 16 -9.77 5.39 12.33
CA ILE A 16 -10.46 5.66 13.60
C ILE A 16 -9.49 5.57 14.78
N ILE A 17 -8.67 4.53 14.84
CA ILE A 17 -7.67 4.33 15.90
C ILE A 17 -6.66 5.48 15.89
N GLY A 18 -6.11 5.81 14.72
CA GLY A 18 -5.14 6.89 14.57
C GLY A 18 -5.67 8.24 15.08
N VAL A 19 -6.84 8.64 14.60
CA VAL A 19 -7.48 9.90 15.00
C VAL A 19 -7.90 9.91 16.48
N SER A 20 -8.44 8.78 16.98
CA SER A 20 -8.86 8.69 18.38
C SER A 20 -7.69 8.78 19.35
N LEU A 21 -6.58 8.09 19.03
CA LEU A 21 -5.36 8.15 19.83
C LEU A 21 -4.69 9.52 19.75
N ALA A 22 -4.73 10.20 18.60
CA ALA A 22 -4.23 11.56 18.48
C ALA A 22 -4.96 12.52 19.45
N LYS A 23 -6.29 12.41 19.52
CA LYS A 23 -7.09 13.19 20.49
C LYS A 23 -6.72 12.88 21.95
N ILE A 24 -6.52 11.60 22.29
CA ILE A 24 -6.13 11.18 23.64
C ILE A 24 -4.73 11.69 23.99
N LEU A 25 -3.81 11.69 23.03
CA LEU A 25 -2.42 12.16 23.20
C LEU A 25 -2.27 13.67 23.04
N ASN A 26 -3.38 14.41 22.87
CA ASN A 26 -3.41 15.87 22.69
C ASN A 26 -2.56 16.37 21.50
N ILE A 27 -2.55 15.60 20.41
CA ILE A 27 -1.98 16.03 19.11
C ILE A 27 -3.08 16.24 18.09
N GLN A 28 -2.78 16.94 17.00
CA GLN A 28 -3.76 17.19 15.95
C GLN A 28 -4.31 15.88 15.36
N PRO A 29 -5.64 15.72 15.17
CA PRO A 29 -6.26 14.51 14.66
C PRO A 29 -5.69 14.05 13.31
N LEU A 30 -5.37 15.00 12.42
CA LEU A 30 -4.77 14.70 11.12
C LEU A 30 -3.35 14.10 11.24
N LEU A 31 -2.59 14.43 12.29
CA LEU A 31 -1.32 13.75 12.58
C LEU A 31 -1.53 12.30 13.04
N GLY A 32 -2.61 12.00 13.75
CA GLY A 32 -2.98 10.61 14.03
C GLY A 32 -3.39 9.85 12.78
N LEU A 33 -4.05 10.52 11.84
CA LEU A 33 -4.42 9.95 10.55
C LEU A 33 -3.17 9.57 9.73
N THR A 34 -2.05 10.31 9.86
CA THR A 34 -0.79 9.95 9.19
C THR A 34 -0.24 8.58 9.61
N ALA A 35 -0.60 8.07 10.79
CA ALA A 35 -0.31 6.71 11.23
C ALA A 35 -1.50 5.75 11.03
N GLY A 36 -2.51 6.13 10.25
CA GLY A 36 -3.62 5.30 9.81
C GLY A 36 -3.35 4.57 8.50
N SER A 37 -4.42 4.22 7.79
CA SER A 37 -4.36 3.41 6.57
C SER A 37 -3.51 4.02 5.45
N MET A 38 -3.43 5.35 5.35
CA MET A 38 -2.63 6.02 4.34
C MET A 38 -1.14 5.64 4.38
N SER A 39 -0.61 5.35 5.57
CA SER A 39 0.79 4.94 5.76
C SER A 39 0.92 3.45 6.03
N MET A 40 -0.04 2.86 6.77
CA MET A 40 0.02 1.45 7.15
C MET A 40 -0.32 0.51 5.98
N GLU A 41 -1.27 0.87 5.12
CA GLU A 41 -1.65 0.07 3.94
C GLU A 41 -1.03 0.62 2.66
N GLY A 42 -0.93 1.95 2.56
CA GLY A 42 -0.46 2.63 1.35
C GLY A 42 1.05 2.75 1.21
N GLY A 43 1.82 2.39 2.25
CA GLY A 43 3.28 2.50 2.25
C GLY A 43 3.78 3.94 2.05
N HIS A 44 5.05 4.09 1.65
CA HIS A 44 5.69 5.40 1.51
C HIS A 44 5.06 6.29 0.42
N GLY A 45 4.55 5.70 -0.67
CA GLY A 45 3.95 6.44 -1.77
C GLY A 45 2.69 7.21 -1.33
N ASN A 46 1.73 6.51 -0.75
CA ASN A 46 0.50 7.11 -0.24
C ASN A 46 0.78 8.00 0.98
N ALA A 47 1.68 7.58 1.88
CA ALA A 47 2.14 8.40 3.01
C ALA A 47 2.66 9.77 2.56
N ALA A 48 3.49 9.79 1.52
CA ALA A 48 4.01 11.00 0.92
C ALA A 48 2.91 11.89 0.32
N ALA A 49 2.03 11.30 -0.49
CA ALA A 49 1.01 12.02 -1.22
C ALA A 49 -0.05 12.64 -0.30
N TYR A 50 -0.63 11.84 0.59
CA TYR A 50 -1.61 12.35 1.57
C TYR A 50 -0.96 13.21 2.65
N GLY A 51 0.27 12.86 3.07
CA GLY A 51 1.06 13.70 3.98
C GLY A 51 1.24 15.10 3.42
N LYS A 52 1.53 15.22 2.12
CA LYS A 52 1.64 16.52 1.44
C LYS A 52 0.30 17.23 1.41
N THR A 53 -0.81 16.56 1.13
CA THR A 53 -2.15 17.16 1.18
C THR A 53 -2.45 17.74 2.56
N ILE A 54 -2.11 17.00 3.63
CA ILE A 54 -2.30 17.48 5.02
C ILE A 54 -1.33 18.63 5.35
N GLN A 55 -0.09 18.57 4.85
CA GLN A 55 0.89 19.64 5.03
C GLN A 55 0.42 20.96 4.38
N ASP A 56 -0.16 20.88 3.19
CA ASP A 56 -0.70 22.05 2.48
C ASP A 56 -1.91 22.69 3.21
N MET A 57 -2.51 21.98 4.17
CA MET A 57 -3.52 22.49 5.11
C MET A 57 -2.92 23.20 6.32
N GLY A 58 -1.58 23.37 6.38
CA GLY A 58 -0.87 24.08 7.45
C GLY A 58 -0.32 23.18 8.58
N ILE A 59 -0.17 21.87 8.34
CA ILE A 59 0.41 20.94 9.31
C ILE A 59 1.79 20.49 8.81
N ASP A 60 2.82 21.29 9.07
CA ASP A 60 4.16 21.15 8.48
C ASP A 60 4.81 19.78 8.71
N SER A 61 4.55 19.14 9.85
CA SER A 61 5.11 17.82 10.20
C SER A 61 4.41 16.61 9.58
N ALA A 62 3.33 16.81 8.78
CA ALA A 62 2.48 15.72 8.30
C ALA A 62 3.20 14.73 7.38
N VAL A 63 4.00 15.22 6.41
CA VAL A 63 4.78 14.34 5.51
C VAL A 63 5.75 13.49 6.29
N THR A 64 6.46 14.11 7.22
CA THR A 64 7.46 13.43 8.06
C THR A 64 6.83 12.38 8.96
N ALA A 65 5.73 12.71 9.63
CA ALA A 65 4.98 11.78 10.47
C ALA A 65 4.46 10.59 9.66
N ALA A 66 3.91 10.85 8.46
CA ALA A 66 3.42 9.81 7.56
C ALA A 66 4.52 8.86 7.09
N LEU A 67 5.67 9.39 6.66
CA LEU A 67 6.82 8.58 6.22
C LEU A 67 7.43 7.78 7.37
N ALA A 68 7.53 8.36 8.57
CA ALA A 68 7.99 7.65 9.75
C ALA A 68 7.04 6.50 10.12
N ALA A 69 5.73 6.73 10.09
CA ALA A 69 4.72 5.70 10.32
C ALA A 69 4.80 4.58 9.28
N ALA A 70 4.93 4.91 7.99
CA ALA A 70 5.09 3.93 6.91
C ALA A 70 6.35 3.08 7.08
N THR A 71 7.48 3.71 7.47
CA THR A 71 8.74 2.99 7.73
C THR A 71 8.59 1.99 8.87
N LEU A 72 8.02 2.40 10.00
CA LEU A 72 7.75 1.51 11.13
C LEU A 72 6.78 0.40 10.75
N GLY A 73 5.73 0.74 10.01
CA GLY A 73 4.76 -0.21 9.50
C GLY A 73 5.39 -1.29 8.64
N LEU A 74 6.23 -0.92 7.67
CA LEU A 74 6.97 -1.86 6.82
C LEU A 74 7.83 -2.82 7.64
N VAL A 75 8.56 -2.32 8.63
CA VAL A 75 9.37 -3.16 9.51
C VAL A 75 8.51 -4.17 10.26
N PHE A 76 7.44 -3.71 10.92
CA PHE A 76 6.54 -4.60 11.67
C PHE A 76 5.76 -5.56 10.76
N GLY A 77 5.30 -5.11 9.59
CA GLY A 77 4.58 -5.95 8.61
C GLY A 77 5.42 -7.12 8.11
N GLY A 78 6.73 -6.89 7.87
CA GLY A 78 7.66 -7.94 7.48
C GLY A 78 8.02 -8.89 8.64
N LEU A 79 8.11 -8.38 9.86
CA LEU A 79 8.52 -9.20 11.01
C LEU A 79 7.40 -10.05 11.61
N ILE A 80 6.16 -9.58 11.59
CA ILE A 80 5.05 -10.18 12.36
C ILE A 80 4.25 -11.20 11.54
N GLY A 81 4.16 -11.04 10.21
CA GLY A 81 3.36 -11.91 9.36
C GLY A 81 3.71 -13.39 9.50
N GLY A 82 4.99 -13.73 9.40
CA GLY A 82 5.46 -15.11 9.56
C GLY A 82 5.14 -15.74 10.92
N PRO A 83 5.48 -15.12 12.04
CA PRO A 83 5.15 -15.61 13.39
C PRO A 83 3.66 -15.83 13.63
N VAL A 84 2.78 -14.93 13.15
CA VAL A 84 1.31 -15.06 13.31
C VAL A 84 0.82 -16.28 12.52
N VAL A 85 1.27 -16.43 11.27
CA VAL A 85 0.88 -17.61 10.46
C VAL A 85 1.40 -18.91 11.06
N LYS A 86 2.64 -18.92 11.54
CA LYS A 86 3.19 -20.08 12.27
C LYS A 86 2.32 -20.46 13.48
N TYR A 87 1.85 -19.47 14.24
CA TYR A 87 0.93 -19.70 15.34
C TYR A 87 -0.38 -20.34 14.87
N LEU A 88 -1.00 -19.79 13.81
CA LEU A 88 -2.26 -20.33 13.27
C LEU A 88 -2.10 -21.76 12.76
N ILE A 89 -1.07 -22.02 11.96
CA ILE A 89 -0.79 -23.37 11.43
C ILE A 89 -0.63 -24.38 12.57
N LYS A 90 0.16 -24.06 13.58
CA LYS A 90 0.37 -24.97 14.73
C LYS A 90 -0.87 -25.14 15.59
N ARG A 91 -1.61 -24.05 15.84
CA ARG A 91 -2.78 -24.06 16.73
C ARG A 91 -3.94 -24.85 16.17
N TYR A 92 -4.10 -24.86 14.83
CA TYR A 92 -5.21 -25.51 14.15
C TYR A 92 -4.79 -26.74 13.35
N ASN A 93 -3.52 -27.17 13.43
CA ASN A 93 -2.94 -28.30 12.70
C ASN A 93 -3.22 -28.24 11.19
N LEU A 94 -3.00 -27.04 10.59
CA LEU A 94 -3.33 -26.80 9.19
C LEU A 94 -2.29 -27.45 8.27
N THR A 95 -2.76 -28.06 7.19
CA THR A 95 -1.92 -28.67 6.15
C THR A 95 -2.32 -28.12 4.78
N PRO A 96 -1.37 -27.87 3.87
CA PRO A 96 -1.69 -27.44 2.52
C PRO A 96 -2.46 -28.51 1.75
N GLU A 97 -3.51 -28.13 1.04
CA GLU A 97 -4.30 -29.05 0.20
C GLU A 97 -3.54 -29.50 -1.05
N HIS A 98 -2.65 -28.63 -1.58
CA HIS A 98 -1.87 -28.89 -2.78
C HIS A 98 -0.38 -28.80 -2.47
N ARG A 99 0.39 -29.83 -2.86
CA ARG A 99 1.86 -29.84 -2.75
C ARG A 99 2.58 -29.44 -4.05
N ASP A 100 1.85 -29.03 -5.08
CA ASP A 100 2.42 -28.73 -6.39
C ASP A 100 3.29 -27.46 -6.36
N GLU A 101 4.55 -27.61 -6.74
CA GLU A 101 5.55 -26.54 -6.84
C GLU A 101 5.35 -25.58 -8.03
N SER A 102 4.31 -25.79 -8.85
CA SER A 102 4.16 -25.13 -10.15
C SER A 102 3.75 -23.66 -10.10
N TYR A 103 3.53 -23.09 -8.92
CA TYR A 103 3.07 -21.70 -8.75
C TYR A 103 4.16 -20.69 -8.38
N LYS A 104 5.43 -21.01 -8.64
CA LYS A 104 6.57 -20.13 -8.30
C LYS A 104 6.63 -18.79 -9.08
N ASN A 105 5.79 -18.61 -10.10
CA ASN A 105 5.89 -17.46 -11.02
C ASN A 105 4.79 -16.39 -10.84
N TYR A 106 3.97 -16.45 -9.80
CA TYR A 106 3.02 -15.38 -9.51
C TYR A 106 3.72 -14.24 -8.76
N GLY A 107 4.16 -13.23 -9.49
CA GLY A 107 4.79 -12.04 -8.94
C GLY A 107 6.05 -11.60 -9.69
N GLU A 108 6.56 -12.39 -10.63
CA GLU A 108 7.57 -11.89 -11.57
C GLU A 108 6.88 -10.91 -12.54
N VAL A 109 7.29 -9.65 -12.46
CA VAL A 109 6.83 -8.61 -13.39
C VAL A 109 7.21 -9.04 -14.80
N GLU A 110 6.19 -9.26 -15.65
CA GLU A 110 6.39 -9.77 -17.00
C GLU A 110 7.25 -8.80 -17.82
N TYR A 111 8.35 -9.35 -18.33
CA TYR A 111 9.26 -8.64 -19.21
C TYR A 111 8.64 -8.52 -20.61
N ASN A 112 8.46 -7.31 -21.09
CA ASN A 112 7.86 -7.08 -22.40
C ASN A 112 8.87 -7.37 -23.53
N GLN A 113 9.03 -8.65 -23.89
CA GLN A 113 9.95 -9.09 -24.94
C GLN A 113 9.69 -8.39 -26.29
N SER A 114 8.45 -8.03 -26.60
CA SER A 114 8.13 -7.40 -27.90
C SER A 114 8.72 -6.01 -28.04
N LEU A 115 8.76 -5.22 -26.94
CA LEU A 115 9.40 -3.91 -26.93
C LEU A 115 10.93 -4.03 -26.99
N HIS A 116 11.50 -4.96 -26.26
CA HIS A 116 12.96 -5.17 -26.23
C HIS A 116 13.53 -5.70 -27.55
N ASN A 117 12.72 -6.35 -28.37
CA ASN A 117 13.09 -6.75 -29.72
C ASN A 117 13.09 -5.57 -30.74
N LYS A 118 12.31 -4.52 -30.44
CA LYS A 118 12.15 -3.37 -31.35
C LYS A 118 13.01 -2.17 -30.98
N PHE A 119 13.29 -1.97 -29.69
CA PHE A 119 13.94 -0.77 -29.17
C PHE A 119 15.11 -1.11 -28.26
N LYS A 120 16.10 -0.20 -28.21
CA LYS A 120 17.20 -0.28 -27.26
C LYS A 120 16.71 0.01 -25.84
N PRO A 121 17.34 -0.52 -24.77
CA PRO A 121 16.92 -0.29 -23.38
C PRO A 121 16.73 1.18 -23.01
N THR A 122 17.62 2.06 -23.48
CA THR A 122 17.52 3.50 -23.27
C THR A 122 16.28 4.10 -23.93
N GLN A 123 15.90 3.62 -25.12
CA GLN A 123 14.69 4.10 -25.81
C GLN A 123 13.44 3.65 -25.06
N ILE A 124 13.42 2.40 -24.55
CA ILE A 124 12.30 1.90 -23.76
C ILE A 124 12.14 2.73 -22.50
N PHE A 125 13.24 3.04 -21.81
CA PHE A 125 13.22 3.91 -20.64
C PHE A 125 12.57 5.28 -20.96
N PHE A 126 12.99 5.94 -22.04
CA PHE A 126 12.40 7.22 -22.43
C PHE A 126 10.93 7.09 -22.85
N ILE A 127 10.53 6.00 -23.50
CA ILE A 127 9.11 5.75 -23.83
C ILE A 127 8.29 5.64 -22.53
N GLN A 128 8.74 4.82 -21.56
CA GLN A 128 8.03 4.66 -20.29
C GLN A 128 7.98 5.98 -19.50
N PHE A 129 9.10 6.69 -19.43
CA PHE A 129 9.16 7.98 -18.77
C PHE A 129 8.19 9.00 -19.42
N THR A 130 8.13 9.04 -20.75
CA THR A 130 7.20 9.91 -21.48
C THR A 130 5.73 9.53 -21.20
N ILE A 131 5.40 8.23 -21.17
CA ILE A 131 4.06 7.75 -20.83
C ILE A 131 3.69 8.18 -19.41
N LEU A 132 4.60 8.02 -18.44
CA LEU A 132 4.36 8.43 -17.05
C LEU A 132 4.13 9.94 -16.94
N VAL A 133 4.98 10.77 -17.57
CA VAL A 133 4.82 12.24 -17.58
C VAL A 133 3.50 12.64 -18.23
N PHE A 134 3.11 11.97 -19.33
CA PHE A 134 1.81 12.21 -19.98
C PHE A 134 0.64 11.84 -19.05
N CYS A 135 0.72 10.68 -18.37
CA CYS A 135 -0.28 10.28 -17.38
C CYS A 135 -0.40 11.31 -16.25
N MET A 136 0.73 11.84 -15.77
CA MET A 136 0.76 12.86 -14.72
C MET A 136 0.10 14.16 -15.21
N ALA A 137 0.48 14.67 -16.37
CA ALA A 137 -0.05 15.92 -16.91
C ALA A 137 -1.57 15.83 -17.17
N LEU A 138 -2.02 14.77 -17.84
CA LEU A 138 -3.43 14.59 -18.14
C LEU A 138 -4.24 14.28 -16.88
N GLY A 139 -3.68 13.48 -15.98
CA GLY A 139 -4.34 13.11 -14.74
C GLY A 139 -4.50 14.28 -13.76
N THR A 140 -3.53 15.19 -13.69
CA THR A 140 -3.64 16.43 -12.93
C THR A 140 -4.77 17.28 -13.48
N TYR A 141 -4.83 17.48 -14.79
CA TYR A 141 -5.90 18.27 -15.42
C TYR A 141 -7.30 17.66 -15.15
N ILE A 142 -7.43 16.33 -15.23
CA ILE A 142 -8.68 15.63 -14.91
C ILE A 142 -9.03 15.76 -13.43
N GLY A 143 -8.05 15.60 -12.54
CA GLY A 143 -8.22 15.73 -11.09
C GLY A 143 -8.69 17.12 -10.68
N ASP A 144 -8.06 18.15 -11.22
CA ASP A 144 -8.46 19.56 -10.97
C ASP A 144 -9.87 19.83 -11.47
N THR A 145 -10.19 19.36 -12.69
CA THR A 145 -11.54 19.51 -13.25
C THR A 145 -12.58 18.80 -12.37
N PHE A 146 -12.30 17.60 -11.91
CA PHE A 146 -13.18 16.86 -11.01
C PHE A 146 -13.38 17.59 -9.68
N THR A 147 -12.31 18.10 -9.10
CA THR A 147 -12.35 18.90 -7.86
C THR A 147 -13.22 20.15 -8.03
N HIS A 148 -13.07 20.87 -9.15
CA HIS A 148 -13.90 22.03 -9.44
C HIS A 148 -15.38 21.70 -9.63
N MET A 149 -15.70 20.54 -10.23
CA MET A 149 -17.08 20.13 -10.48
C MET A 149 -17.80 19.58 -9.25
N THR A 150 -17.08 18.85 -8.39
CA THR A 150 -17.69 18.12 -7.26
C THR A 150 -17.47 18.77 -5.91
N GLY A 151 -16.49 19.70 -5.79
CA GLY A 151 -16.05 20.25 -4.52
C GLY A 151 -15.23 19.29 -3.66
N VAL A 152 -14.99 18.07 -4.15
CA VAL A 152 -14.18 17.06 -3.46
C VAL A 152 -12.73 17.18 -3.87
N ASN A 153 -11.87 17.60 -2.95
CA ASN A 153 -10.45 17.73 -3.22
C ASN A 153 -9.79 16.32 -3.22
N ILE A 154 -9.29 15.88 -4.37
CA ILE A 154 -8.59 14.61 -4.52
C ILE A 154 -7.09 14.88 -4.76
N PRO A 155 -6.19 14.04 -4.21
CA PRO A 155 -4.76 14.17 -4.48
C PRO A 155 -4.45 14.06 -5.97
N MET A 156 -3.50 14.86 -6.45
CA MET A 156 -3.15 14.96 -7.88
C MET A 156 -2.79 13.60 -8.52
N TYR A 157 -2.16 12.69 -7.74
CA TYR A 157 -1.77 11.38 -8.25
C TYR A 157 -2.96 10.47 -8.58
N VAL A 158 -4.12 10.68 -7.97
CA VAL A 158 -5.31 9.82 -8.18
C VAL A 158 -5.79 9.93 -9.63
N GLY A 159 -5.90 11.14 -10.16
CA GLY A 159 -6.21 11.34 -11.58
C GLY A 159 -5.19 10.69 -12.50
N SER A 160 -3.90 10.81 -12.16
CA SER A 160 -2.80 10.21 -12.92
C SER A 160 -2.85 8.67 -12.90
N MET A 161 -3.23 8.07 -11.78
CA MET A 161 -3.44 6.63 -11.62
C MET A 161 -4.56 6.13 -12.55
N PHE A 162 -5.71 6.81 -12.59
CA PHE A 162 -6.80 6.44 -13.50
C PHE A 162 -6.40 6.53 -14.96
N VAL A 163 -5.68 7.60 -15.35
CA VAL A 163 -5.18 7.75 -16.73
C VAL A 163 -4.20 6.61 -17.07
N ALA A 164 -3.29 6.26 -16.17
CA ALA A 164 -2.34 5.17 -16.38
C ALA A 164 -3.04 3.81 -16.56
N VAL A 165 -4.07 3.53 -15.74
CA VAL A 165 -4.90 2.31 -15.87
C VAL A 165 -5.59 2.27 -17.24
N ILE A 166 -6.17 3.39 -17.69
CA ILE A 166 -6.83 3.47 -19.00
C ILE A 166 -5.81 3.22 -20.13
N ILE A 167 -4.67 3.90 -20.11
CA ILE A 167 -3.63 3.75 -21.13
C ILE A 167 -3.13 2.32 -21.19
N ARG A 168 -2.87 1.68 -20.04
CA ARG A 168 -2.46 0.28 -19.99
C ARG A 168 -3.50 -0.63 -20.61
N ASN A 169 -4.76 -0.57 -20.17
CA ASN A 169 -5.83 -1.42 -20.67
C ASN A 169 -6.09 -1.21 -22.17
N VAL A 170 -6.09 0.04 -22.64
CA VAL A 170 -6.25 0.36 -24.07
C VAL A 170 -5.07 -0.19 -24.88
N SER A 171 -3.84 -0.06 -24.36
CA SER A 171 -2.63 -0.60 -25.01
C SER A 171 -2.68 -2.13 -25.14
N GLU A 172 -3.10 -2.83 -24.09
CA GLU A 172 -3.27 -4.29 -24.09
C GLU A 172 -4.38 -4.71 -25.05
N PHE A 173 -5.54 -4.07 -25.00
CA PHE A 173 -6.69 -4.36 -25.87
C PHE A 173 -6.36 -4.11 -27.36
N ALA A 174 -5.62 -3.06 -27.66
CA ALA A 174 -5.19 -2.73 -29.02
C ALA A 174 -3.99 -3.58 -29.51
N GLY A 175 -3.46 -4.46 -28.67
CA GLY A 175 -2.28 -5.29 -29.00
C GLY A 175 -0.98 -4.50 -29.20
N LEU A 176 -0.95 -3.23 -28.74
CA LEU A 176 0.22 -2.36 -28.89
C LEU A 176 1.35 -2.72 -27.91
N ASN A 177 0.98 -3.20 -26.73
CA ASN A 177 1.91 -3.64 -25.66
C ASN A 177 3.06 -2.64 -25.41
N ILE A 178 2.73 -1.34 -25.35
CA ILE A 178 3.73 -0.25 -25.19
C ILE A 178 4.21 -0.06 -23.76
N VAL A 179 3.57 -0.70 -22.78
CA VAL A 179 3.92 -0.57 -21.36
C VAL A 179 4.87 -1.68 -20.96
N ASP A 180 5.99 -1.31 -20.35
CA ASP A 180 6.95 -2.22 -19.73
C ASP A 180 6.93 -2.03 -18.22
N LEU A 181 6.31 -2.97 -17.49
CA LEU A 181 6.12 -2.88 -16.05
C LEU A 181 7.45 -2.87 -15.30
N LYS A 182 8.44 -3.64 -15.77
CA LYS A 182 9.76 -3.73 -15.11
C LYS A 182 10.51 -2.39 -15.15
N ILE A 183 10.47 -1.70 -16.30
CA ILE A 183 11.08 -0.38 -16.42
C ILE A 183 10.30 0.66 -15.62
N ASN A 184 8.96 0.56 -15.58
CA ASN A 184 8.14 1.43 -14.75
C ASN A 184 8.42 1.26 -13.25
N ASP A 185 8.59 0.02 -12.77
CA ASP A 185 8.99 -0.25 -11.40
C ASP A 185 10.36 0.38 -11.08
N GLN A 186 11.34 0.24 -11.98
CA GLN A 186 12.65 0.87 -11.79
C GLN A 186 12.55 2.41 -11.73
N ILE A 187 11.74 3.03 -12.59
CA ILE A 187 11.52 4.48 -12.55
C ILE A 187 10.85 4.87 -11.23
N GLY A 188 9.87 4.07 -10.78
CA GLY A 188 9.20 4.26 -9.51
C GLY A 188 10.15 4.20 -8.32
N ASP A 189 10.99 3.16 -8.24
CA ASP A 189 11.97 2.97 -7.17
C ASP A 189 12.98 4.11 -7.10
N ILE A 190 13.51 4.54 -8.26
CA ILE A 190 14.46 5.67 -8.33
C ILE A 190 13.77 6.96 -7.88
N SER A 191 12.57 7.23 -8.40
CA SER A 191 11.80 8.44 -8.07
C SER A 191 11.44 8.48 -6.59
N LEU A 192 11.00 7.35 -6.03
CA LEU A 192 10.70 7.22 -4.60
C LEU A 192 11.96 7.42 -3.76
N GLY A 193 13.10 6.82 -4.14
CA GLY A 193 14.37 6.98 -3.45
C GLY A 193 14.84 8.44 -3.41
N ILE A 194 14.75 9.16 -4.53
CA ILE A 194 15.07 10.60 -4.61
C ILE A 194 14.10 11.39 -3.72
N PHE A 195 12.79 11.13 -3.84
CA PHE A 195 11.78 11.80 -3.02
C PHE A 195 12.03 11.60 -1.52
N LEU A 196 12.26 10.36 -1.08
CA LEU A 196 12.53 10.06 0.34
C LEU A 196 13.80 10.75 0.83
N SER A 197 14.85 10.79 0.01
CA SER A 197 16.09 11.48 0.36
C SER A 197 15.84 12.98 0.56
N LEU A 198 15.13 13.63 -0.37
CA LEU A 198 14.78 15.05 -0.26
C LEU A 198 13.86 15.31 0.94
N ALA A 199 12.86 14.46 1.15
CA ALA A 199 11.92 14.58 2.27
C ALA A 199 12.66 14.45 3.62
N LEU A 200 13.58 13.46 3.74
CA LEU A 200 14.39 13.30 4.95
C LEU A 200 15.33 14.48 5.22
N MET A 201 15.88 15.09 4.16
CA MET A 201 16.74 16.28 4.30
C MET A 201 15.95 17.53 4.71
N SER A 202 14.67 17.62 4.39
CA SER A 202 13.81 18.75 4.74
C SER A 202 13.22 18.67 6.15
N ILE A 203 13.48 17.59 6.88
CA ILE A 203 12.93 17.33 8.21
C ILE A 203 13.45 18.35 9.22
N GLN A 204 12.54 19.03 9.92
CA GLN A 204 12.84 19.83 11.10
C GLN A 204 12.87 18.92 12.34
N LEU A 205 14.07 18.54 12.79
CA LEU A 205 14.27 17.59 13.89
C LEU A 205 13.61 18.02 15.21
N THR A 206 13.44 19.31 15.44
CA THR A 206 12.77 19.86 16.62
C THR A 206 11.28 19.57 16.66
N GLU A 207 10.59 19.55 15.51
CA GLU A 207 9.16 19.23 15.44
C GLU A 207 8.88 17.75 15.62
N ILE A 208 9.79 16.88 15.11
CA ILE A 208 9.64 15.43 15.24
C ILE A 208 9.80 14.98 16.68
N TYR A 209 10.68 15.62 17.47
CA TYR A 209 10.93 15.21 18.85
C TYR A 209 9.66 15.19 19.69
N SER A 210 8.79 16.19 19.54
CA SER A 210 7.50 16.25 20.23
C SER A 210 6.48 15.22 19.75
N LEU A 211 6.57 14.78 18.48
CA LEU A 211 5.64 13.84 17.84
C LEU A 211 6.12 12.39 17.88
N ALA A 212 7.39 12.15 18.13
CA ALA A 212 7.98 10.81 18.05
C ALA A 212 7.30 9.82 19.00
N ILE A 213 7.12 10.19 20.27
CA ILE A 213 6.48 9.30 21.27
C ILE A 213 5.01 9.05 20.93
N PRO A 214 4.16 10.06 20.68
CA PRO A 214 2.79 9.84 20.25
C PRO A 214 2.70 8.95 19.01
N LEU A 215 3.52 9.20 17.99
CA LEU A 215 3.48 8.44 16.74
C LEU A 215 3.84 6.97 16.96
N ILE A 216 4.90 6.69 17.72
CA ILE A 216 5.30 5.32 18.07
C ILE A 216 4.18 4.60 18.83
N ILE A 217 3.53 5.26 19.77
CA ILE A 217 2.41 4.67 20.53
C ILE A 217 1.28 4.31 19.57
N ILE A 218 0.90 5.22 18.66
CA ILE A 218 -0.17 4.98 17.70
C ILE A 218 0.19 3.78 16.80
N VAL A 219 1.40 3.75 16.24
CA VAL A 219 1.86 2.66 15.38
C VAL A 219 1.86 1.32 16.13
N LEU A 220 2.35 1.26 17.35
CA LEU A 220 2.35 0.03 18.14
C LEU A 220 0.94 -0.48 18.43
N ILE A 221 0.00 0.40 18.73
CA ILE A 221 -1.42 0.04 18.91
C ILE A 221 -2.02 -0.46 17.58
N GLN A 222 -1.71 0.18 16.44
CA GLN A 222 -2.10 -0.29 15.11
C GLN A 222 -1.60 -1.71 14.85
N VAL A 223 -0.33 -1.98 15.18
CA VAL A 223 0.28 -3.31 15.02
C VAL A 223 -0.43 -4.36 15.87
N VAL A 224 -0.71 -4.06 17.13
CA VAL A 224 -1.44 -4.97 18.02
C VAL A 224 -2.86 -5.21 17.48
N PHE A 225 -3.56 -4.17 17.08
CA PHE A 225 -4.89 -4.27 16.50
C PHE A 225 -4.89 -5.13 15.22
N MET A 226 -3.93 -4.91 14.33
CA MET A 226 -3.76 -5.70 13.10
C MET A 226 -3.62 -7.19 13.42
N VAL A 227 -2.78 -7.55 14.39
CA VAL A 227 -2.58 -8.96 14.80
C VAL A 227 -3.88 -9.56 15.34
N LEU A 228 -4.54 -8.86 16.24
CA LEU A 228 -5.81 -9.30 16.83
C LEU A 228 -6.91 -9.45 15.77
N PHE A 229 -7.08 -8.48 14.91
CA PHE A 229 -8.04 -8.53 13.81
C PHE A 229 -7.74 -9.70 12.86
N SER A 230 -6.48 -9.88 12.51
CA SER A 230 -6.05 -10.97 11.62
C SER A 230 -6.37 -12.35 12.19
N ILE A 231 -6.11 -12.58 13.49
CA ILE A 231 -6.34 -13.87 14.16
C ILE A 231 -7.84 -14.11 14.42
N PHE A 232 -8.54 -13.11 14.93
CA PHE A 232 -9.90 -13.32 15.45
C PHE A 232 -10.99 -13.04 14.41
N VAL A 233 -10.74 -12.16 13.44
CA VAL A 233 -11.74 -11.76 12.45
C VAL A 233 -11.37 -12.33 11.07
N LEU A 234 -10.24 -11.94 10.51
CA LEU A 234 -9.87 -12.30 9.14
C LEU A 234 -9.73 -13.82 8.96
N PHE A 235 -8.91 -14.47 9.78
CA PHE A 235 -8.68 -15.92 9.69
C PHE A 235 -10.00 -16.72 9.79
N ARG A 236 -10.88 -16.30 10.70
CA ARG A 236 -12.19 -16.97 10.89
C ARG A 236 -13.12 -16.69 9.73
N GLY A 237 -13.13 -15.47 9.22
CA GLY A 237 -13.97 -15.06 8.09
C GLY A 237 -13.57 -15.71 6.77
N LEU A 238 -12.28 -16.06 6.60
CA LEU A 238 -11.78 -16.70 5.38
C LEU A 238 -11.91 -18.24 5.38
N GLY A 239 -12.38 -18.87 6.44
CA GLY A 239 -12.69 -20.31 6.46
C GLY A 239 -11.81 -21.15 7.38
N LYS A 240 -10.83 -20.59 8.09
CA LYS A 240 -9.92 -21.25 9.06
C LYS A 240 -9.10 -22.41 8.47
N ASP A 241 -8.86 -22.38 7.17
CA ASP A 241 -8.05 -23.33 6.44
C ASP A 241 -6.58 -22.86 6.29
N TYR A 242 -5.77 -23.64 5.61
CA TYR A 242 -4.38 -23.33 5.36
C TYR A 242 -4.23 -22.06 4.49
N ASP A 243 -5.04 -21.94 3.44
CA ASP A 243 -5.03 -20.78 2.56
C ASP A 243 -5.40 -19.50 3.32
N ALA A 244 -6.39 -19.57 4.21
CA ALA A 244 -6.75 -18.45 5.07
C ALA A 244 -5.58 -18.03 5.97
N ALA A 245 -4.82 -19.00 6.54
CA ALA A 245 -3.65 -18.67 7.36
C ALA A 245 -2.55 -18.00 6.53
N VAL A 246 -2.29 -18.48 5.31
CA VAL A 246 -1.30 -17.85 4.41
C VAL A 246 -1.77 -16.44 3.99
N MET A 247 -3.05 -16.27 3.65
CA MET A 247 -3.62 -14.95 3.35
C MET A 247 -3.53 -13.97 4.52
N VAL A 248 -3.61 -14.44 5.78
CA VAL A 248 -3.34 -13.62 6.97
C VAL A 248 -1.92 -13.07 6.95
N GLY A 249 -0.92 -13.86 6.54
CA GLY A 249 0.46 -13.39 6.40
C GLY A 249 0.61 -12.27 5.37
N GLY A 250 -0.06 -12.42 4.24
CA GLY A 250 -0.14 -11.38 3.22
C GLY A 250 -0.87 -10.13 3.70
N PHE A 251 -2.00 -10.30 4.40
CA PHE A 251 -2.80 -9.20 4.97
C PHE A 251 -1.99 -8.35 5.96
N ILE A 252 -1.25 -9.00 6.87
CA ILE A 252 -0.36 -8.29 7.80
C ILE A 252 0.74 -7.55 7.04
N GLY A 253 1.27 -8.16 5.98
CA GLY A 253 2.33 -7.57 5.16
C GLY A 253 1.88 -6.28 4.47
N HIS A 254 0.75 -6.29 3.75
CA HIS A 254 0.27 -5.08 3.08
C HIS A 254 -0.47 -4.12 4.01
N GLY A 255 -1.13 -4.64 5.04
CA GLY A 255 -1.94 -3.82 5.96
C GLY A 255 -1.12 -3.10 7.06
N LEU A 256 0.17 -3.42 7.21
CA LEU A 256 1.15 -2.66 8.00
C LEU A 256 2.27 -2.07 7.15
N GLY A 257 2.31 -2.35 5.86
CA GLY A 257 3.44 -1.95 5.04
C GLY A 257 3.06 -1.61 3.60
N ALA A 258 3.25 -2.57 2.73
CA ALA A 258 2.96 -2.44 1.31
C ALA A 258 2.86 -3.83 0.65
N THR A 259 2.38 -3.88 -0.59
CA THR A 259 2.26 -5.14 -1.35
C THR A 259 3.56 -5.95 -1.43
N PRO A 260 4.77 -5.36 -1.61
CA PRO A 260 6.01 -6.12 -1.56
C PRO A 260 6.22 -6.88 -0.25
N ASN A 261 5.84 -6.31 0.90
CA ASN A 261 5.90 -7.00 2.19
C ASN A 261 4.94 -8.19 2.26
N ALA A 262 3.74 -8.03 1.69
CA ALA A 262 2.80 -9.12 1.59
C ALA A 262 3.39 -10.29 0.79
N MET A 263 3.97 -10.02 -0.38
CA MET A 263 4.59 -11.03 -1.23
C MET A 263 5.78 -11.70 -0.54
N ALA A 264 6.65 -10.94 0.12
CA ALA A 264 7.76 -11.49 0.90
C ALA A 264 7.28 -12.42 2.02
N ASN A 265 6.20 -12.04 2.73
CA ASN A 265 5.59 -12.91 3.74
C ASN A 265 5.03 -14.20 3.12
N LEU A 266 4.30 -14.11 2.00
CA LEU A 266 3.79 -15.29 1.30
C LEU A 266 4.93 -16.23 0.91
N ASP A 267 6.02 -15.70 0.33
CA ASP A 267 7.18 -16.49 -0.10
C ASP A 267 7.83 -17.23 1.06
N VAL A 268 8.08 -16.55 2.18
CA VAL A 268 8.70 -17.17 3.36
C VAL A 268 7.80 -18.25 3.95
N ILE A 269 6.48 -17.98 4.01
CA ILE A 269 5.51 -18.93 4.57
C ILE A 269 5.37 -20.14 3.68
N THR A 270 5.18 -19.97 2.38
CA THR A 270 4.93 -21.08 1.45
C THR A 270 6.16 -21.92 1.19
N LYS A 271 7.37 -21.33 1.19
CA LYS A 271 8.63 -22.09 1.16
C LYS A 271 8.77 -23.03 2.36
N LYS A 272 8.22 -22.65 3.51
CA LYS A 272 8.36 -23.42 4.75
C LYS A 272 7.25 -24.44 4.98
N TYR A 273 6.01 -24.09 4.65
CA TYR A 273 4.82 -24.87 5.05
C TYR A 273 4.08 -25.50 3.87
N GLY A 274 4.35 -25.06 2.64
CA GLY A 274 3.72 -25.55 1.42
C GLY A 274 3.02 -24.45 0.62
N SER A 275 2.66 -24.75 -0.62
CA SER A 275 2.07 -23.79 -1.56
C SER A 275 0.64 -23.38 -1.19
N SER A 276 0.26 -22.15 -1.53
CA SER A 276 -1.10 -21.61 -1.41
C SER A 276 -1.42 -20.76 -2.65
N PRO A 277 -1.86 -21.39 -3.75
CA PRO A 277 -2.20 -20.68 -5.00
C PRO A 277 -3.23 -19.59 -4.81
N LYS A 278 -4.22 -19.84 -3.95
CA LYS A 278 -5.28 -18.90 -3.63
C LYS A 278 -4.76 -17.62 -2.97
N ALA A 279 -3.77 -17.74 -2.07
CA ALA A 279 -3.16 -16.57 -1.44
C ALA A 279 -2.37 -15.73 -2.46
N TYR A 280 -1.60 -16.36 -3.34
CA TYR A 280 -0.86 -15.67 -4.41
C TYR A 280 -1.74 -15.02 -5.46
N LEU A 281 -2.97 -15.49 -5.65
CA LEU A 281 -3.94 -14.86 -6.53
C LEU A 281 -4.63 -13.67 -5.84
N VAL A 282 -5.12 -13.88 -4.62
CA VAL A 282 -6.03 -12.93 -3.96
C VAL A 282 -5.28 -11.74 -3.35
N VAL A 283 -4.16 -12.01 -2.65
CA VAL A 283 -3.45 -10.98 -1.88
C VAL A 283 -2.87 -9.87 -2.76
N PRO A 284 -2.14 -10.14 -3.85
CA PRO A 284 -1.59 -9.07 -4.68
C PRO A 284 -2.68 -8.30 -5.45
N ILE A 285 -3.72 -8.96 -5.94
CA ILE A 285 -4.81 -8.27 -6.67
C ILE A 285 -5.51 -7.27 -5.73
N VAL A 286 -5.79 -7.66 -4.51
CA VAL A 286 -6.46 -6.79 -3.55
C VAL A 286 -5.51 -5.76 -2.98
N GLY A 287 -4.33 -6.18 -2.54
CA GLY A 287 -3.36 -5.31 -1.85
C GLY A 287 -2.63 -4.32 -2.75
N ALA A 288 -2.49 -4.62 -4.07
CA ALA A 288 -1.80 -3.72 -5.00
C ALA A 288 -2.74 -2.81 -5.80
N PHE A 289 -4.03 -3.14 -5.90
CA PHE A 289 -4.92 -2.40 -6.79
C PHE A 289 -6.25 -2.04 -6.13
N LEU A 290 -7.00 -3.04 -5.64
CA LEU A 290 -8.37 -2.79 -5.17
C LEU A 290 -8.42 -1.94 -3.92
N ILE A 291 -7.44 -2.10 -3.02
CA ILE A 291 -7.40 -1.33 -1.78
C ILE A 291 -7.14 0.16 -2.04
N ASP A 292 -6.34 0.50 -3.04
CA ASP A 292 -6.06 1.89 -3.39
C ASP A 292 -7.32 2.62 -3.87
N LEU A 293 -8.20 1.93 -4.61
CA LEU A 293 -9.46 2.52 -5.08
C LEU A 293 -10.38 2.96 -3.93
N ILE A 294 -10.55 2.10 -2.91
CA ILE A 294 -11.38 2.46 -1.75
C ILE A 294 -10.61 3.29 -0.73
N GLY A 295 -9.31 3.10 -0.64
CA GLY A 295 -8.40 3.82 0.25
C GLY A 295 -8.45 5.33 0.01
N VAL A 296 -8.48 5.76 -1.26
CA VAL A 296 -8.67 7.17 -1.61
C VAL A 296 -9.94 7.73 -0.98
N ILE A 297 -11.08 7.04 -1.16
CA ILE A 297 -12.37 7.50 -0.64
C ILE A 297 -12.33 7.56 0.89
N ILE A 298 -11.80 6.51 1.54
CA ILE A 298 -11.72 6.42 2.99
C ILE A 298 -10.84 7.53 3.55
N VAL A 299 -9.58 7.63 3.08
CA VAL A 299 -8.62 8.60 3.62
C VAL A 299 -9.09 10.03 3.40
N MET A 300 -9.58 10.36 2.19
CA MET A 300 -10.05 11.71 1.89
C MET A 300 -11.29 12.09 2.70
N SER A 301 -12.21 11.14 2.96
CA SER A 301 -13.35 11.39 3.85
C SER A 301 -12.90 11.75 5.27
N PHE A 302 -11.87 11.08 5.79
CA PHE A 302 -11.31 11.42 7.10
C PHE A 302 -10.59 12.76 7.08
N ILE A 303 -9.80 13.06 6.04
CA ILE A 303 -9.13 14.37 5.90
C ILE A 303 -10.17 15.49 5.90
N GLN A 304 -11.22 15.38 5.08
CA GLN A 304 -12.27 16.40 5.00
C GLN A 304 -13.08 16.56 6.29
N PHE A 305 -13.26 15.47 7.04
CA PHE A 305 -14.04 15.53 8.30
C PHE A 305 -13.27 16.17 9.46
N PHE A 306 -11.93 16.10 9.43
CA PHE A 306 -11.06 16.59 10.50
C PHE A 306 -10.22 17.83 10.11
N SER A 307 -10.41 18.35 8.90
CA SER A 307 -9.80 19.60 8.40
C SER A 307 -10.40 20.89 8.98
#